data_afbe8066d6e6dbbe9420e861541677dd
#
_entry.id   afbe8066d6e6dbbe9420e861541677dd
#
_cell.length_a   1.000
_cell.length_b   1.000
_cell.length_c   1.000
_cell.angle_alpha   90.00
_cell.angle_beta   90.00
_cell.angle_gamma   90.00
#
_symmetry.space_group_name_H-M   'P 1'
#
loop_
_entity.id
_entity.type
_entity.pdbx_description
1 polymer ?
#
loop_
_entity_poly.entity_id
_entity_poly.type
_entity_poly.pdbx_seq_one_letter_code
_entity_poly.pdbx_strand_id
1 'polypeptide(L)'
;MTTETHDRPHSHVRIGVLAVQGAFAEHLDILRQLGVDALPVRLPSDLDGLSGLIIPGGESTAMRKLIYTWDLRQPILDLARKGAPIFGTCAGMILLPSEITDGDAPVLPLLDISVKRNAFGRQLESFEADVNVPVLGDRPVHAVFIRAPIVERVGPDVDVLAQLDDGRIVAVRKGGVIATAFHPELAGETRFHSLVATMAAEFAEPGEGSGRRPHPVRRRAE
;
A
#
# COMPACT_ATOMS: atom_id res chain seq x y z
N MET A 1 -2.28 -35.27 24.50
CA MET A 1 -2.15 -34.64 23.17
C MET A 1 -2.28 -33.15 23.40
N THR A 2 -1.15 -32.50 23.63
CA THR A 2 -1.06 -31.02 23.76
C THR A 2 -0.99 -30.44 22.36
N THR A 3 -2.04 -29.77 21.95
CA THR A 3 -2.06 -28.95 20.73
C THR A 3 -1.15 -27.75 20.96
N GLU A 4 0.07 -27.80 20.43
CA GLU A 4 0.92 -26.62 20.28
C GLU A 4 0.18 -25.65 19.36
N THR A 5 -0.38 -24.58 19.93
CA THR A 5 -0.78 -23.41 19.20
C THR A 5 0.49 -22.77 18.65
N HIS A 6 0.81 -23.04 17.39
CA HIS A 6 1.80 -22.28 16.64
C HIS A 6 1.31 -20.83 16.64
N ASP A 7 1.97 -20.01 17.44
CA ASP A 7 1.80 -18.55 17.44
C ASP A 7 2.19 -18.05 16.05
N ARG A 8 1.20 -17.70 15.22
CA ARG A 8 1.42 -17.18 13.89
C ARG A 8 1.90 -15.74 14.06
N PRO A 9 3.03 -15.33 13.45
CA PRO A 9 3.69 -14.05 13.73
C PRO A 9 2.83 -12.81 13.49
N HIS A 10 1.63 -12.94 12.94
CA HIS A 10 0.72 -11.83 12.61
C HIS A 10 -0.72 -12.07 13.06
N SER A 11 -0.97 -12.89 14.07
CA SER A 11 -2.33 -13.27 14.53
C SER A 11 -3.19 -12.10 15.05
N HIS A 12 -2.60 -10.94 15.30
CA HIS A 12 -3.28 -9.71 15.74
C HIS A 12 -3.43 -8.67 14.64
N VAL A 13 -2.91 -8.95 13.44
CA VAL A 13 -2.90 -8.01 12.32
C VAL A 13 -4.08 -8.28 11.42
N ARG A 14 -4.91 -7.26 11.22
CA ARG A 14 -6.05 -7.29 10.32
C ARG A 14 -5.81 -6.35 9.14
N ILE A 15 -5.69 -6.91 7.92
CA ILE A 15 -5.47 -6.13 6.70
C ILE A 15 -6.66 -6.28 5.76
N GLY A 16 -7.25 -5.14 5.38
CA GLY A 16 -8.27 -5.07 4.35
C GLY A 16 -7.68 -5.11 2.94
N VAL A 17 -8.41 -5.69 2.00
CA VAL A 17 -8.14 -5.54 0.57
C VAL A 17 -9.36 -4.90 -0.07
N LEU A 18 -9.19 -3.75 -0.75
CA LEU A 18 -10.29 -3.05 -1.40
C LEU A 18 -10.88 -3.94 -2.50
N ALA A 19 -12.10 -4.44 -2.29
CA ALA A 19 -12.75 -5.46 -3.11
C ALA A 19 -13.95 -4.91 -3.89
N VAL A 20 -13.83 -3.66 -4.36
CA VAL A 20 -14.84 -3.02 -5.20
C VAL A 20 -14.69 -3.42 -6.67
N GLN A 21 -13.44 -3.66 -7.13
CA GLN A 21 -13.10 -4.11 -8.48
C GLN A 21 -11.62 -4.54 -8.53
N GLY A 22 -11.23 -5.43 -9.45
CA GLY A 22 -9.84 -5.80 -9.72
C GLY A 22 -9.36 -7.08 -9.03
N ALA A 23 -8.04 -7.27 -8.97
CA ALA A 23 -7.34 -8.48 -8.51
C ALA A 23 -7.25 -8.57 -6.98
N PHE A 24 -8.36 -8.41 -6.26
CA PHE A 24 -8.36 -8.44 -4.79
C PHE A 24 -8.23 -9.84 -4.20
N ALA A 25 -8.64 -10.87 -4.94
CA ALA A 25 -8.60 -12.26 -4.46
C ALA A 25 -7.17 -12.74 -4.26
N GLU A 26 -6.29 -12.46 -5.19
CA GLU A 26 -4.87 -12.82 -5.18
C GLU A 26 -4.16 -12.19 -3.96
N HIS A 27 -4.44 -10.92 -3.66
CA HIS A 27 -3.91 -10.25 -2.47
C HIS A 27 -4.41 -10.89 -1.17
N LEU A 28 -5.72 -11.23 -1.10
CA LEU A 28 -6.29 -11.92 0.06
C LEU A 28 -5.62 -13.27 0.29
N ASP A 29 -5.36 -14.02 -0.78
CA ASP A 29 -4.77 -15.35 -0.68
C ASP A 29 -3.31 -15.28 -0.21
N ILE A 30 -2.52 -14.31 -0.71
CA ILE A 30 -1.15 -14.09 -0.21
C ILE A 30 -1.15 -13.70 1.27
N LEU A 31 -2.00 -12.76 1.69
CA LEU A 31 -2.08 -12.35 3.09
C LEU A 31 -2.45 -13.52 4.01
N ARG A 32 -3.39 -14.38 3.60
CA ARG A 32 -3.78 -15.57 4.36
C ARG A 32 -2.64 -16.60 4.45
N GLN A 33 -1.87 -16.80 3.37
CA GLN A 33 -0.68 -17.65 3.37
C GLN A 33 0.37 -17.13 4.37
N LEU A 34 0.48 -15.81 4.53
CA LEU A 34 1.35 -15.16 5.53
C LEU A 34 0.79 -15.20 6.95
N GLY A 35 -0.40 -15.77 7.16
CA GLY A 35 -1.05 -15.88 8.47
C GLY A 35 -1.73 -14.60 8.96
N VAL A 36 -1.97 -13.64 8.07
CA VAL A 36 -2.67 -12.37 8.35
C VAL A 36 -4.19 -12.59 8.29
N ASP A 37 -4.94 -11.95 9.21
CA ASP A 37 -6.41 -11.86 9.11
C ASP A 37 -6.77 -10.90 7.96
N ALA A 38 -7.05 -11.46 6.78
CA ALA A 38 -7.29 -10.73 5.55
C ALA A 38 -8.77 -10.74 5.14
N LEU A 39 -9.35 -9.56 4.94
CA LEU A 39 -10.76 -9.41 4.60
C LEU A 39 -11.00 -8.46 3.42
N PRO A 40 -12.07 -8.74 2.62
CA PRO A 40 -12.45 -7.85 1.53
C PRO A 40 -13.14 -6.60 2.09
N VAL A 41 -12.74 -5.42 1.61
CA VAL A 41 -13.33 -4.12 1.93
C VAL A 41 -14.24 -3.68 0.80
N ARG A 42 -15.53 -3.50 1.07
CA ARG A 42 -16.54 -3.01 0.11
C ARG A 42 -17.33 -1.84 0.65
N LEU A 43 -17.48 -1.73 1.96
CA LEU A 43 -18.24 -0.71 2.65
C LEU A 43 -17.36 0.03 3.67
N PRO A 44 -17.73 1.26 4.06
CA PRO A 44 -17.00 2.02 5.08
C PRO A 44 -16.80 1.25 6.40
N SER A 45 -17.80 0.49 6.84
CA SER A 45 -17.73 -0.32 8.06
C SER A 45 -16.69 -1.44 8.01
N ASP A 46 -16.30 -1.89 6.81
CA ASP A 46 -15.28 -2.92 6.67
C ASP A 46 -13.86 -2.40 6.99
N LEU A 47 -13.70 -1.06 7.07
CA LEU A 47 -12.44 -0.41 7.44
C LEU A 47 -12.24 -0.32 8.96
N ASP A 48 -13.28 -0.60 9.76
CA ASP A 48 -13.21 -0.51 11.19
C ASP A 48 -12.30 -1.59 11.78
N GLY A 49 -11.33 -1.15 12.60
CA GLY A 49 -10.38 -2.05 13.26
C GLY A 49 -9.32 -2.65 12.33
N LEU A 50 -9.14 -2.14 11.11
CA LEU A 50 -8.04 -2.53 10.25
C LEU A 50 -6.71 -1.95 10.72
N SER A 51 -5.66 -2.76 10.59
CA SER A 51 -4.27 -2.36 10.81
C SER A 51 -3.57 -1.94 9.51
N GLY A 52 -4.18 -2.16 8.34
CA GLY A 52 -3.64 -1.79 7.03
C GLY A 52 -4.65 -2.03 5.90
N LEU A 53 -4.36 -1.48 4.72
CA LEU A 53 -5.21 -1.62 3.55
C LEU A 53 -4.38 -1.84 2.29
N ILE A 54 -4.78 -2.81 1.46
CA ILE A 54 -4.27 -2.98 0.11
C ILE A 54 -5.31 -2.48 -0.91
N ILE A 55 -4.87 -1.70 -1.88
CA ILE A 55 -5.65 -1.22 -3.02
C ILE A 55 -5.14 -1.95 -4.26
N PRO A 56 -5.88 -2.94 -4.78
CA PRO A 56 -5.39 -3.82 -5.83
C PRO A 56 -5.30 -3.14 -7.19
N GLY A 57 -4.67 -3.83 -8.13
CA GLY A 57 -4.79 -3.52 -9.55
C GLY A 57 -6.20 -3.77 -10.09
N GLY A 58 -6.53 -3.07 -11.19
CA GLY A 58 -7.85 -3.15 -11.81
C GLY A 58 -8.07 -2.03 -12.83
N GLU A 59 -9.32 -1.60 -13.02
CA GLU A 59 -9.65 -0.43 -13.86
C GLU A 59 -9.84 0.79 -12.96
N SER A 60 -8.90 1.76 -13.04
CA SER A 60 -8.83 2.89 -12.12
C SER A 60 -10.05 3.80 -12.16
N THR A 61 -10.69 3.97 -13.33
CA THR A 61 -11.89 4.80 -13.49
C THR A 61 -13.10 4.16 -12.80
N ALA A 62 -13.27 2.83 -12.96
CA ALA A 62 -14.32 2.08 -12.28
C ALA A 62 -14.09 2.09 -10.75
N MET A 63 -12.86 1.84 -10.30
CA MET A 63 -12.52 1.88 -8.88
C MET A 63 -12.79 3.26 -8.28
N ARG A 64 -12.38 4.34 -8.95
CA ARG A 64 -12.68 5.72 -8.56
C ARG A 64 -14.18 5.92 -8.37
N LYS A 65 -15.00 5.56 -9.37
CA LYS A 65 -16.45 5.69 -9.31
C LYS A 65 -17.03 4.95 -8.09
N LEU A 66 -16.58 3.71 -7.86
CA LEU A 66 -17.08 2.88 -6.75
C LEU A 66 -16.63 3.42 -5.38
N ILE A 67 -15.40 3.94 -5.25
CA ILE A 67 -14.92 4.59 -4.03
C ILE A 67 -15.81 5.78 -3.64
N TYR A 68 -16.22 6.59 -4.63
CA TYR A 68 -17.15 7.71 -4.37
C TYR A 68 -18.59 7.23 -4.13
N THR A 69 -19.08 6.26 -4.90
CA THR A 69 -20.45 5.74 -4.78
C THR A 69 -20.71 5.09 -3.43
N TRP A 70 -19.72 4.44 -2.85
CA TRP A 70 -19.82 3.73 -1.58
C TRP A 70 -19.24 4.52 -0.39
N ASP A 71 -18.96 5.82 -0.57
CA ASP A 71 -18.41 6.72 0.46
C ASP A 71 -17.13 6.20 1.13
N LEU A 72 -16.33 5.40 0.43
CA LEU A 72 -15.09 4.81 0.93
C LEU A 72 -13.92 5.80 1.02
N ARG A 73 -13.98 6.92 0.27
CA ARG A 73 -12.86 7.85 0.15
C ARG A 73 -12.40 8.39 1.49
N GLN A 74 -13.31 8.96 2.27
CA GLN A 74 -12.97 9.60 3.53
C GLN A 74 -12.47 8.60 4.58
N PRO A 75 -13.14 7.44 4.80
CA PRO A 75 -12.65 6.41 5.71
C PRO A 75 -11.24 5.87 5.37
N ILE A 76 -10.91 5.71 4.07
CA ILE A 76 -9.56 5.31 3.65
C ILE A 76 -8.53 6.40 3.98
N LEU A 77 -8.85 7.68 3.73
CA LEU A 77 -7.97 8.80 4.10
C LEU A 77 -7.78 8.90 5.62
N ASP A 78 -8.82 8.60 6.39
CA ASP A 78 -8.76 8.62 7.86
C ASP A 78 -7.90 7.47 8.39
N LEU A 79 -8.00 6.28 7.80
CA LEU A 79 -7.14 5.14 8.13
C LEU A 79 -5.66 5.48 7.87
N ALA A 80 -5.34 6.05 6.70
CA ALA A 80 -3.99 6.47 6.36
C ALA A 80 -3.46 7.57 7.31
N ARG A 81 -4.30 8.55 7.67
CA ARG A 81 -3.93 9.62 8.62
C ARG A 81 -3.64 9.12 10.03
N LYS A 82 -4.23 8.01 10.44
CA LYS A 82 -3.91 7.34 11.71
C LYS A 82 -2.53 6.66 11.67
N GLY A 83 -1.93 6.52 10.49
CA GLY A 83 -0.62 5.89 10.29
C GLY A 83 -0.68 4.43 9.84
N ALA A 84 -1.85 3.88 9.59
CA ALA A 84 -1.98 2.52 9.06
C ALA A 84 -1.32 2.43 7.66
N PRO A 85 -0.57 1.35 7.35
CA PRO A 85 0.02 1.18 6.04
C PRO A 85 -1.04 1.02 4.95
N ILE A 86 -0.78 1.67 3.81
CA ILE A 86 -1.58 1.59 2.59
C ILE A 86 -0.68 1.10 1.46
N PHE A 87 -1.08 0.05 0.75
CA PHE A 87 -0.33 -0.47 -0.39
C PHE A 87 -1.18 -0.46 -1.65
N GLY A 88 -0.74 0.25 -2.70
CA GLY A 88 -1.42 0.30 -3.99
C GLY A 88 -0.63 -0.40 -5.08
N THR A 89 -1.25 -1.32 -5.84
CA THR A 89 -0.64 -1.98 -7.01
C THR A 89 -1.32 -1.54 -8.30
N CYS A 90 -0.56 -1.24 -9.34
CA CYS A 90 -1.04 -0.86 -10.68
C CYS A 90 -2.14 0.24 -10.62
N ALA A 91 -3.42 -0.10 -10.80
CA ALA A 91 -4.53 0.84 -10.63
C ALA A 91 -4.57 1.45 -9.23
N GLY A 92 -4.18 0.71 -8.19
CA GLY A 92 -4.01 1.22 -6.84
C GLY A 92 -2.99 2.35 -6.76
N MET A 93 -1.85 2.26 -7.48
CA MET A 93 -0.91 3.36 -7.61
C MET A 93 -1.56 4.60 -8.25
N ILE A 94 -2.43 4.43 -9.25
CA ILE A 94 -3.14 5.55 -9.92
C ILE A 94 -4.11 6.27 -8.96
N LEU A 95 -4.59 5.60 -7.93
CA LEU A 95 -5.52 6.21 -6.97
C LEU A 95 -4.82 7.03 -5.87
N LEU A 96 -3.52 6.83 -5.63
CA LEU A 96 -2.78 7.39 -4.49
C LEU A 96 -2.03 8.72 -4.75
N PRO A 97 -1.75 9.18 -5.99
CA PRO A 97 -0.93 10.35 -6.24
C PRO A 97 -1.65 11.65 -5.94
N SER A 98 -0.86 12.71 -5.74
CA SER A 98 -1.35 14.09 -5.67
C SER A 98 -1.71 14.66 -7.06
N GLU A 99 -1.21 14.05 -8.14
CA GLU A 99 -1.43 14.50 -9.50
C GLU A 99 -1.50 13.31 -10.49
N ILE A 100 -2.42 13.37 -11.44
CA ILE A 100 -2.52 12.45 -12.59
C ILE A 100 -2.35 13.29 -13.86
N THR A 101 -1.26 13.05 -14.62
CA THR A 101 -0.85 13.97 -15.70
C THR A 101 -1.70 13.87 -16.96
N ASP A 102 -2.53 12.83 -17.09
CA ASP A 102 -3.46 12.66 -18.22
C ASP A 102 -4.92 13.09 -17.90
N GLY A 103 -5.10 13.96 -16.91
CA GLY A 103 -6.28 14.83 -16.77
C GLY A 103 -7.33 14.43 -15.75
N ASP A 104 -7.21 13.30 -15.06
CA ASP A 104 -8.14 12.95 -13.98
C ASP A 104 -7.77 13.63 -12.65
N ALA A 105 -8.79 13.94 -11.84
CA ALA A 105 -8.54 14.45 -10.49
C ALA A 105 -8.08 13.33 -9.55
N PRO A 106 -7.15 13.61 -8.61
CA PRO A 106 -6.72 12.66 -7.59
C PRO A 106 -7.86 12.12 -6.74
N VAL A 107 -7.81 10.85 -6.39
CA VAL A 107 -8.84 10.18 -5.55
C VAL A 107 -8.41 10.15 -4.09
N LEU A 108 -7.24 9.60 -3.81
CA LEU A 108 -6.66 9.43 -2.47
C LEU A 108 -5.27 10.06 -2.47
N PRO A 109 -5.11 11.39 -2.40
CA PRO A 109 -3.81 12.07 -2.55
C PRO A 109 -2.92 11.84 -1.32
N LEU A 110 -2.38 10.62 -1.17
CA LEU A 110 -1.54 10.19 -0.07
C LEU A 110 -0.04 10.26 -0.39
N LEU A 111 0.32 10.26 -1.69
CA LEU A 111 1.70 10.36 -2.17
C LEU A 111 1.90 11.67 -2.96
N ASP A 112 2.91 12.45 -2.61
CA ASP A 112 3.32 13.61 -3.41
C ASP A 112 4.11 13.16 -4.65
N ILE A 113 3.40 12.59 -5.60
CA ILE A 113 3.92 12.15 -6.89
C ILE A 113 2.97 12.60 -8.01
N SER A 114 3.48 12.69 -9.24
CA SER A 114 2.66 12.71 -10.43
C SER A 114 2.76 11.38 -11.17
N VAL A 115 1.64 10.88 -11.65
CA VAL A 115 1.54 9.58 -12.32
C VAL A 115 0.89 9.74 -13.68
N LYS A 116 1.47 9.05 -14.68
CA LYS A 116 0.90 8.90 -16.02
C LYS A 116 0.38 7.48 -16.19
N ARG A 117 -0.88 7.35 -16.64
CA ARG A 117 -1.50 6.06 -16.93
C ARG A 117 -1.02 5.52 -18.29
N ASN A 118 -1.09 4.20 -18.47
CA ASN A 118 -0.78 3.52 -19.75
C ASN A 118 0.52 4.01 -20.40
N ALA A 119 1.56 4.20 -19.62
CA ALA A 119 2.75 4.95 -20.02
C ALA A 119 3.73 4.15 -20.90
N PHE A 120 3.51 2.83 -21.08
CA PHE A 120 4.38 1.96 -21.87
C PHE A 120 3.99 1.87 -23.36
N GLY A 121 2.92 2.58 -23.77
CA GLY A 121 2.50 2.67 -25.16
C GLY A 121 1.75 1.42 -25.66
N ARG A 122 1.15 1.51 -26.88
CA ARG A 122 0.31 0.45 -27.44
C ARG A 122 1.04 -0.85 -27.81
N GLN A 123 2.37 -0.81 -27.94
CA GLN A 123 3.18 -1.98 -28.34
C GLN A 123 3.66 -2.82 -27.15
N LEU A 124 3.62 -2.27 -25.92
CA LEU A 124 4.03 -2.95 -24.68
C LEU A 124 2.92 -2.87 -23.65
N GLU A 125 1.73 -3.41 -23.97
CA GLU A 125 0.61 -3.43 -23.05
C GLU A 125 0.87 -4.31 -21.83
N SER A 126 1.73 -5.35 -21.96
CA SER A 126 2.13 -6.24 -20.89
C SER A 126 3.54 -6.75 -21.11
N PHE A 127 4.34 -6.79 -20.05
CA PHE A 127 5.68 -7.36 -20.03
C PHE A 127 6.05 -7.78 -18.61
N GLU A 128 7.10 -8.56 -18.48
CA GLU A 128 7.69 -8.96 -17.22
C GLU A 128 9.13 -8.49 -17.15
N ALA A 129 9.61 -8.15 -15.96
CA ALA A 129 10.98 -7.75 -15.70
C ALA A 129 11.39 -8.08 -14.28
N ASP A 130 12.66 -8.40 -14.09
CA ASP A 130 13.24 -8.49 -12.77
C ASP A 130 13.69 -7.09 -12.32
N VAL A 131 13.16 -6.65 -11.18
CA VAL A 131 13.36 -5.30 -10.66
C VAL A 131 14.05 -5.35 -9.31
N ASN A 132 15.13 -4.60 -9.14
CA ASN A 132 15.79 -4.48 -7.84
C ASN A 132 14.97 -3.59 -6.91
N VAL A 133 14.63 -4.12 -5.74
CA VAL A 133 13.91 -3.43 -4.66
C VAL A 133 14.69 -3.60 -3.36
N PRO A 134 15.69 -2.77 -3.08
CA PRO A 134 16.64 -2.98 -1.99
C PRO A 134 15.99 -3.14 -0.60
N VAL A 135 14.88 -2.48 -0.35
CA VAL A 135 14.13 -2.61 0.92
C VAL A 135 13.58 -4.04 1.14
N LEU A 136 13.48 -4.86 0.09
CA LEU A 136 13.03 -6.26 0.15
C LEU A 136 14.18 -7.26 0.11
N GLY A 137 15.44 -6.79 0.14
CA GLY A 137 16.67 -7.62 0.08
C GLY A 137 17.27 -7.69 -1.31
N ASP A 138 18.34 -8.49 -1.44
CA ASP A 138 19.20 -8.52 -2.63
C ASP A 138 18.58 -9.28 -3.82
N ARG A 139 17.61 -10.16 -3.57
CA ARG A 139 16.96 -10.92 -4.66
C ARG A 139 15.99 -9.99 -5.43
N PRO A 140 16.15 -9.85 -6.75
CA PRO A 140 15.21 -9.08 -7.57
C PRO A 140 13.78 -9.56 -7.40
N VAL A 141 12.85 -8.66 -7.60
CA VAL A 141 11.41 -8.90 -7.66
C VAL A 141 11.04 -9.20 -9.10
N HIS A 142 10.40 -10.35 -9.34
CA HIS A 142 9.79 -10.61 -10.62
C HIS A 142 8.50 -9.77 -10.74
N ALA A 143 8.49 -8.79 -11.62
CA ALA A 143 7.44 -7.79 -11.74
C ALA A 143 6.64 -7.99 -13.02
N VAL A 144 5.32 -8.15 -12.87
CA VAL A 144 4.36 -8.28 -13.97
C VAL A 144 3.71 -6.92 -14.22
N PHE A 145 3.92 -6.35 -15.40
CA PHE A 145 3.37 -5.07 -15.84
C PHE A 145 2.23 -5.29 -16.83
N ILE A 146 1.05 -4.72 -16.55
CA ILE A 146 -0.13 -4.80 -17.43
C ILE A 146 -0.71 -3.40 -17.58
N ARG A 147 -0.56 -2.77 -18.74
CA ARG A 147 -0.97 -1.38 -19.01
C ARG A 147 -0.55 -0.43 -17.87
N ALA A 148 0.66 -0.63 -17.40
CA ALA A 148 1.15 -0.06 -16.15
C ALA A 148 1.27 1.46 -16.20
N PRO A 149 1.06 2.16 -15.05
CA PRO A 149 1.43 3.55 -14.88
C PRO A 149 2.94 3.69 -14.71
N ILE A 150 3.43 4.93 -14.86
CA ILE A 150 4.76 5.33 -14.38
C ILE A 150 4.65 6.57 -13.50
N VAL A 151 5.62 6.74 -12.60
CA VAL A 151 5.79 7.96 -11.83
C VAL A 151 6.66 8.92 -12.63
N GLU A 152 6.13 10.11 -12.97
CA GLU A 152 6.84 11.14 -13.73
C GLU A 152 7.54 12.17 -12.83
N ARG A 153 6.99 12.40 -11.61
CA ARG A 153 7.57 13.31 -10.61
C ARG A 153 7.48 12.67 -9.22
N VAL A 154 8.50 12.90 -8.43
CA VAL A 154 8.56 12.48 -7.02
C VAL A 154 8.81 13.71 -6.16
N GLY A 155 8.01 13.93 -5.13
CA GLY A 155 8.19 14.98 -4.13
C GLY A 155 9.33 14.65 -3.14
N PRO A 156 9.77 15.65 -2.35
CA PRO A 156 10.99 15.55 -1.52
C PRO A 156 10.91 14.48 -0.42
N ASP A 157 9.71 14.15 0.05
CA ASP A 157 9.50 13.18 1.14
C ASP A 157 9.08 11.79 0.64
N VAL A 158 9.25 11.50 -0.64
CA VAL A 158 8.90 10.23 -1.24
C VAL A 158 10.15 9.49 -1.67
N ASP A 159 10.34 8.30 -1.16
CA ASP A 159 11.44 7.40 -1.52
C ASP A 159 11.11 6.65 -2.81
N VAL A 160 12.07 6.59 -3.73
CA VAL A 160 12.00 5.70 -4.90
C VAL A 160 12.51 4.33 -4.47
N LEU A 161 11.62 3.34 -4.48
CA LEU A 161 11.94 1.97 -4.10
C LEU A 161 12.49 1.15 -5.26
N ALA A 162 12.06 1.43 -6.49
CA ALA A 162 12.48 0.70 -7.67
C ALA A 162 12.34 1.52 -8.96
N GLN A 163 13.29 1.28 -9.87
CA GLN A 163 13.31 1.81 -11.23
C GLN A 163 13.61 0.66 -12.21
N LEU A 164 13.13 0.80 -13.45
CA LEU A 164 13.56 -0.03 -14.58
C LEU A 164 14.94 0.44 -15.06
N ASP A 165 15.60 -0.37 -15.90
CA ASP A 165 16.94 -0.06 -16.45
C ASP A 165 16.97 1.25 -17.26
N ASP A 166 15.83 1.66 -17.81
CA ASP A 166 15.68 2.91 -18.54
C ASP A 166 15.36 4.13 -17.65
N GLY A 167 15.39 3.95 -16.33
CA GLY A 167 15.19 4.99 -15.33
C GLY A 167 13.72 5.28 -14.98
N ARG A 168 12.75 4.60 -15.59
CA ARG A 168 11.33 4.77 -15.23
C ARG A 168 11.07 4.30 -13.81
N ILE A 169 10.48 5.17 -12.98
CA ILE A 169 10.15 4.87 -11.58
C ILE A 169 8.89 4.00 -11.53
N VAL A 170 8.98 2.84 -10.89
CA VAL A 170 7.92 1.82 -10.85
C VAL A 170 7.52 1.40 -9.44
N ALA A 171 8.22 1.85 -8.41
CA ALA A 171 7.79 1.69 -7.02
C ALA A 171 8.26 2.86 -6.16
N VAL A 172 7.40 3.33 -5.26
CA VAL A 172 7.64 4.46 -4.38
C VAL A 172 7.07 4.21 -2.98
N ARG A 173 7.57 4.96 -1.99
CA ARG A 173 7.11 4.92 -0.60
C ARG A 173 7.15 6.30 0.03
N LYS A 174 6.16 6.62 0.87
CA LYS A 174 6.19 7.73 1.82
C LYS A 174 5.64 7.25 3.15
N GLY A 175 6.50 7.13 4.16
CA GLY A 175 6.09 6.60 5.45
C GLY A 175 5.43 5.23 5.34
N GLY A 176 4.16 5.14 5.73
CA GLY A 176 3.33 3.92 5.64
C GLY A 176 2.71 3.66 4.26
N VAL A 177 2.80 4.58 3.31
CA VAL A 177 2.15 4.43 2.00
C VAL A 177 3.14 3.93 0.97
N ILE A 178 2.84 2.78 0.34
CA ILE A 178 3.65 2.14 -0.70
C ILE A 178 2.81 2.05 -1.98
N ALA A 179 3.44 2.25 -3.13
CA ALA A 179 2.80 2.05 -4.43
C ALA A 179 3.74 1.38 -5.43
N THR A 180 3.23 0.41 -6.20
CA THR A 180 3.94 -0.26 -7.29
C THR A 180 3.16 -0.13 -8.60
N ALA A 181 3.86 0.10 -9.71
CA ALA A 181 3.26 0.12 -11.04
C ALA A 181 2.93 -1.29 -11.57
N PHE A 182 3.48 -2.32 -10.96
CA PHE A 182 3.37 -3.72 -11.33
C PHE A 182 2.51 -4.49 -10.33
N HIS A 183 2.26 -5.76 -10.66
CA HIS A 183 1.44 -6.72 -9.94
C HIS A 183 2.31 -7.77 -9.25
N PRO A 184 2.79 -7.57 -8.00
CA PRO A 184 3.54 -8.59 -7.29
C PRO A 184 2.67 -9.82 -6.98
N GLU A 185 1.37 -9.64 -6.81
CA GLU A 185 0.41 -10.70 -6.55
C GLU A 185 0.30 -11.72 -7.69
N LEU A 186 0.46 -11.30 -8.94
CA LEU A 186 0.38 -12.18 -10.10
C LEU A 186 1.66 -13.00 -10.30
N ALA A 187 2.79 -12.52 -9.77
CA ALA A 187 4.07 -13.22 -9.80
C ALA A 187 4.28 -14.17 -8.59
N GLY A 188 3.32 -14.24 -7.68
CA GLY A 188 3.50 -14.94 -6.40
C GLY A 188 4.56 -14.29 -5.50
N GLU A 189 4.86 -13.01 -5.71
CA GLU A 189 5.84 -12.26 -4.93
C GLU A 189 5.21 -11.78 -3.62
N THR A 190 5.62 -12.37 -2.51
CA THR A 190 5.02 -12.15 -1.19
C THR A 190 5.73 -11.09 -0.36
N ARG A 191 6.94 -10.65 -0.72
CA ARG A 191 7.76 -9.76 0.13
C ARG A 191 7.15 -8.39 0.35
N PHE A 192 6.42 -7.82 -0.63
CA PHE A 192 5.67 -6.57 -0.42
C PHE A 192 4.54 -6.76 0.60
N HIS A 193 3.82 -7.88 0.52
CA HIS A 193 2.76 -8.21 1.48
C HIS A 193 3.32 -8.43 2.88
N SER A 194 4.48 -9.11 2.99
CA SER A 194 5.19 -9.29 4.26
C SER A 194 5.63 -7.96 4.85
N LEU A 195 6.16 -7.04 4.02
CA LEU A 195 6.53 -5.69 4.46
C LEU A 195 5.31 -4.94 5.01
N VAL A 196 4.18 -4.97 4.29
CA VAL A 196 2.93 -4.33 4.73
C VAL A 196 2.40 -4.97 6.02
N ALA A 197 2.48 -6.31 6.14
CA ALA A 197 2.06 -7.01 7.35
C ALA A 197 2.92 -6.64 8.57
N THR A 198 4.24 -6.50 8.39
CA THR A 198 5.14 -6.03 9.45
C THR A 198 4.79 -4.61 9.87
N MET A 199 4.59 -3.69 8.94
CA MET A 199 4.18 -2.31 9.23
C MET A 199 2.80 -2.24 9.90
N ALA A 200 1.88 -3.12 9.51
CA ALA A 200 0.56 -3.22 10.12
C ALA A 200 0.61 -3.77 11.56
N ALA A 201 1.55 -4.67 11.86
CA ALA A 201 1.82 -5.15 13.21
C ALA A 201 2.36 -4.02 14.10
N GLU A 202 3.35 -3.26 13.61
CA GLU A 202 3.89 -2.09 14.29
C GLU A 202 2.81 -1.03 14.57
N PHE A 203 1.89 -0.82 13.64
CA PHE A 203 0.75 0.09 13.81
C PHE A 203 -0.26 -0.41 14.83
N ALA A 204 -0.52 -1.73 14.90
CA ALA A 204 -1.50 -2.34 15.80
C ALA A 204 -1.00 -2.45 17.24
N GLU A 205 0.32 -2.48 17.47
CA GLU A 205 0.90 -2.48 18.82
C GLU A 205 0.60 -1.14 19.51
N PRO A 206 -0.04 -1.12 20.70
CA PRO A 206 -0.18 0.10 21.45
C PRO A 206 1.22 0.55 21.87
N GLY A 207 1.65 1.70 21.33
CA GLY A 207 2.97 2.24 21.59
C GLY A 207 3.29 2.28 23.08
N GLU A 208 4.26 1.50 23.53
CA GLU A 208 4.91 1.70 24.82
C GLU A 208 5.62 3.06 24.78
N GLY A 209 4.96 4.05 25.35
CA GLY A 209 5.64 5.20 25.93
C GLY A 209 6.06 6.33 25.01
N SER A 210 5.18 7.30 24.80
CA SER A 210 5.63 8.70 24.82
C SER A 210 5.05 9.45 26.02
N GLY A 211 5.14 8.84 27.18
CA GLY A 211 4.93 9.49 28.48
C GLY A 211 6.17 10.29 28.88
N ARG A 212 6.59 11.29 28.12
CA ARG A 212 7.41 12.35 28.69
C ARG A 212 6.53 13.16 29.63
N ARG A 213 6.51 12.74 30.91
CA ARG A 213 6.05 13.60 32.00
C ARG A 213 6.87 14.90 31.95
N PRO A 214 6.25 16.09 31.93
CA PRO A 214 7.01 17.32 32.10
C PRO A 214 7.66 17.30 33.48
N HIS A 215 8.98 17.50 33.54
CA HIS A 215 9.71 17.71 34.76
C HIS A 215 9.10 18.89 35.51
N PRO A 216 8.80 18.77 36.81
CA PRO A 216 8.36 19.90 37.60
C PRO A 216 9.54 20.91 37.73
N VAL A 217 9.30 22.10 37.23
CA VAL A 217 10.19 23.25 37.41
C VAL A 217 10.25 23.55 38.92
N ARG A 218 11.39 23.29 39.55
CA ARG A 218 11.65 23.75 40.92
C ARG A 218 11.69 25.29 40.92
N ARG A 219 10.65 25.91 41.45
CA ARG A 219 10.72 27.35 41.87
C ARG A 219 11.72 27.45 43.00
N ARG A 220 12.80 28.22 42.80
CA ARG A 220 13.65 28.69 43.87
C ARG A 220 12.86 29.74 44.64
N ALA A 221 12.79 29.52 45.95
CA ALA A 221 12.34 30.54 46.89
C ALA A 221 13.48 31.58 47.09
N GLU A 222 13.14 32.82 46.98
CA GLU A 222 13.73 33.95 47.70
C GLU A 222 12.67 34.51 48.63
#